data_6c74e39cf948d44ac66912348eb405a6
#
_entry.id   6c74e39cf948d44ac66912348eb405a6
#
_cell.length_a   1.000
_cell.length_b   1.000
_cell.length_c   1.000
_cell.angle_alpha   90.00
_cell.angle_beta   90.00
_cell.angle_gamma   90.00
#
_symmetry.space_group_name_H-M   'P 1'
#
loop_
_entity.id
_entity.type
_entity.pdbx_description
1 polymer ?
#
loop_
_entity_poly.entity_id
_entity_poly.type
_entity_poly.pdbx_seq_one_letter_code
_entity_poly.pdbx_strand_id
1 'polypeptide(L)'
;MNASRRRALQALASAGLASLLPLRASGAAGARVVVVGGGFAGATAAKYLRLWDPGVSVTLVEANREFVSCPVSNRVIAGTMSLRDITRNYDGLTAHGVRVTHDTATDIDPVKRVVKLGRGESLGYDRLILAPGIDFLYDRLPGLESAAARAQVPHAWKAGDQTMDLRKRIFALRPGGVFAMHVPKAPYRCPPGPYERATMVA
;
A
#
# COMPACT_ATOMS: atom_id res chain seq x y z
N MET A 1 -11.81 -44.15 55.13
CA MET A 1 -12.20 -43.78 53.74
C MET A 1 -11.66 -44.86 52.81
N ASN A 2 -12.56 -45.67 52.21
CA ASN A 2 -12.21 -46.87 51.44
C ASN A 2 -11.35 -46.56 50.20
N ALA A 3 -10.31 -47.36 49.95
CA ALA A 3 -9.37 -47.24 48.84
C ALA A 3 -10.07 -47.12 47.44
N SER A 4 -11.22 -47.74 47.30
CA SER A 4 -12.06 -47.67 46.09
C SER A 4 -12.63 -46.28 45.84
N ARG A 5 -13.06 -45.54 46.87
CA ARG A 5 -13.55 -44.17 46.77
C ARG A 5 -12.43 -43.18 46.39
N ARG A 6 -11.23 -43.42 46.88
CA ARG A 6 -10.07 -42.57 46.56
C ARG A 6 -9.61 -42.74 45.12
N ARG A 7 -9.68 -43.95 44.56
CA ARG A 7 -9.39 -44.21 43.13
C ARG A 7 -10.46 -43.64 42.21
N ALA A 8 -11.73 -43.69 42.61
CA ALA A 8 -12.83 -43.09 41.82
C ALA A 8 -12.73 -41.55 41.76
N LEU A 9 -12.35 -40.90 42.88
CA LEU A 9 -12.16 -39.44 42.91
C LEU A 9 -10.90 -39.00 42.15
N GLN A 10 -9.83 -39.82 42.13
CA GLN A 10 -8.65 -39.56 41.32
C GLN A 10 -8.91 -39.72 39.83
N ALA A 11 -9.74 -40.70 39.42
CA ALA A 11 -10.15 -40.90 38.04
C ALA A 11 -11.04 -39.73 37.50
N LEU A 12 -11.93 -39.20 38.35
CA LEU A 12 -12.79 -38.06 38.00
C LEU A 12 -11.99 -36.75 37.93
N ALA A 13 -10.95 -36.57 38.77
CA ALA A 13 -10.07 -35.39 38.73
C ALA A 13 -9.19 -35.37 37.47
N SER A 14 -8.73 -36.54 37.00
CA SER A 14 -7.94 -36.64 35.78
C SER A 14 -8.77 -36.46 34.48
N ALA A 15 -10.04 -36.83 34.48
CA ALA A 15 -10.95 -36.62 33.36
C ALA A 15 -11.37 -35.12 33.23
N GLY A 16 -11.44 -34.38 34.35
CA GLY A 16 -11.82 -32.96 34.35
C GLY A 16 -10.74 -32.01 33.88
N LEU A 17 -9.44 -32.38 33.98
CA LEU A 17 -8.33 -31.52 33.49
C LEU A 17 -8.12 -31.61 31.97
N ALA A 18 -8.53 -32.67 31.32
CA ALA A 18 -8.41 -32.84 29.88
C ALA A 18 -9.34 -31.93 29.07
N SER A 19 -10.44 -31.44 29.68
CA SER A 19 -11.42 -30.58 29.04
C SER A 19 -11.08 -29.07 29.12
N LEU A 20 -10.01 -28.69 29.83
CA LEU A 20 -9.55 -27.31 29.95
C LEU A 20 -8.38 -26.95 28.98
N LEU A 21 -7.91 -27.91 28.20
CA LEU A 21 -7.01 -27.59 27.10
C LEU A 21 -7.85 -26.87 26.04
N PRO A 22 -7.48 -25.64 25.64
CA PRO A 22 -8.15 -25.01 24.51
C PRO A 22 -8.05 -25.98 23.35
N LEU A 23 -9.18 -26.53 22.90
CA LEU A 23 -9.27 -27.20 21.61
C LEU A 23 -8.74 -26.17 20.60
N ARG A 24 -7.47 -26.31 20.25
CA ARG A 24 -6.99 -25.66 19.03
C ARG A 24 -7.89 -26.21 17.94
N ALA A 25 -8.82 -25.37 17.50
CA ALA A 25 -9.64 -25.67 16.33
C ALA A 25 -8.68 -26.04 15.21
N SER A 26 -8.61 -27.34 14.93
CA SER A 26 -7.77 -27.92 13.90
C SER A 26 -8.20 -27.27 12.59
N GLY A 27 -7.39 -26.34 12.08
CA GLY A 27 -7.31 -26.06 10.67
C GLY A 27 -8.58 -25.62 9.95
N ALA A 28 -9.31 -24.62 10.42
CA ALA A 28 -9.97 -23.75 9.46
C ALA A 28 -8.83 -23.06 8.70
N ALA A 29 -8.70 -23.33 7.39
CA ALA A 29 -7.75 -22.62 6.54
C ALA A 29 -7.94 -21.12 6.81
N GLY A 30 -6.89 -20.44 7.23
CA GLY A 30 -7.00 -19.05 7.65
C GLY A 30 -7.63 -18.20 6.56
N ALA A 31 -8.38 -17.18 6.95
CA ALA A 31 -9.06 -16.30 6.00
C ALA A 31 -8.10 -15.80 4.92
N ARG A 32 -8.55 -15.82 3.67
CA ARG A 32 -7.80 -15.28 2.53
C ARG A 32 -8.14 -13.81 2.35
N VAL A 33 -7.16 -12.96 2.52
CA VAL A 33 -7.32 -11.53 2.32
C VAL A 33 -6.55 -11.12 1.07
N VAL A 34 -7.24 -10.49 0.12
CA VAL A 34 -6.61 -9.82 -1.02
C VAL A 34 -6.58 -8.33 -0.75
N VAL A 35 -5.40 -7.73 -0.92
CA VAL A 35 -5.17 -6.29 -0.80
C VAL A 35 -4.78 -5.76 -2.18
N VAL A 36 -5.54 -4.83 -2.73
CA VAL A 36 -5.26 -4.21 -4.04
C VAL A 36 -4.64 -2.84 -3.82
N GLY A 37 -3.41 -2.67 -4.30
CA GLY A 37 -2.60 -1.46 -4.17
C GLY A 37 -1.57 -1.54 -3.04
N GLY A 38 -0.29 -1.34 -3.39
CA GLY A 38 0.87 -1.47 -2.50
C GLY A 38 1.39 -0.14 -1.94
N GLY A 39 0.59 0.93 -1.99
CA GLY A 39 0.93 2.20 -1.36
C GLY A 39 0.86 2.15 0.17
N PHE A 40 0.91 3.32 0.83
CA PHE A 40 0.90 3.41 2.29
C PHE A 40 -0.23 2.61 2.94
N ALA A 41 -1.46 2.75 2.45
CA ALA A 41 -2.62 2.09 3.06
C ALA A 41 -2.56 0.57 2.88
N GLY A 42 -2.37 0.09 1.65
CA GLY A 42 -2.40 -1.34 1.37
C GLY A 42 -1.20 -2.09 1.93
N ALA A 43 0.01 -1.54 1.80
CA ALA A 43 1.21 -2.14 2.39
C ALA A 43 1.11 -2.23 3.92
N THR A 44 0.60 -1.17 4.58
CA THR A 44 0.37 -1.15 6.02
C THR A 44 -0.66 -2.21 6.41
N ALA A 45 -1.82 -2.24 5.72
CA ALA A 45 -2.87 -3.22 6.00
C ALA A 45 -2.35 -4.66 5.84
N ALA A 46 -1.66 -4.96 4.74
CA ALA A 46 -1.09 -6.28 4.47
C ALA A 46 -0.10 -6.72 5.56
N LYS A 47 0.81 -5.81 5.97
CA LYS A 47 1.79 -6.08 7.03
C LYS A 47 1.11 -6.37 8.35
N TYR A 48 0.21 -5.50 8.80
CA TYR A 48 -0.38 -5.62 10.13
C TYR A 48 -1.35 -6.78 10.24
N LEU A 49 -2.06 -7.16 9.18
CA LEU A 49 -2.86 -8.39 9.16
C LEU A 49 -1.99 -9.62 9.47
N ARG A 50 -0.81 -9.71 8.84
CA ARG A 50 0.12 -10.82 9.10
C ARG A 50 0.75 -10.77 10.50
N LEU A 51 1.01 -9.56 11.02
CA LEU A 51 1.57 -9.41 12.37
C LEU A 51 0.58 -9.77 13.47
N TRP A 52 -0.70 -9.41 13.29
CA TRP A 52 -1.73 -9.66 14.31
C TRP A 52 -2.31 -11.07 14.24
N ASP A 53 -2.40 -11.64 13.06
CA ASP A 53 -2.88 -13.00 12.87
C ASP A 53 -2.06 -13.74 11.80
N PRO A 54 -1.04 -14.51 12.23
CA PRO A 54 -0.25 -15.34 11.32
C PRO A 54 -1.06 -16.43 10.60
N GLY A 55 -2.26 -16.73 11.04
CA GLY A 55 -3.16 -17.69 10.37
C GLY A 55 -3.80 -17.14 9.11
N VAL A 56 -3.91 -15.80 8.97
CA VAL A 56 -4.50 -15.16 7.79
C VAL A 56 -3.54 -15.24 6.60
N SER A 57 -4.04 -15.68 5.45
CA SER A 57 -3.28 -15.62 4.18
C SER A 57 -3.51 -14.28 3.51
N VAL A 58 -2.45 -13.49 3.31
CA VAL A 58 -2.53 -12.15 2.70
C VAL A 58 -1.83 -12.16 1.35
N THR A 59 -2.55 -11.76 0.29
CA THR A 59 -1.99 -11.49 -1.04
C THR A 59 -2.14 -10.01 -1.35
N LEU A 60 -1.00 -9.34 -1.58
CA LEU A 60 -0.95 -7.96 -2.08
C LEU A 60 -0.83 -7.98 -3.59
N VAL A 61 -1.73 -7.31 -4.29
CA VAL A 61 -1.67 -7.06 -5.74
C VAL A 61 -1.19 -5.64 -5.96
N GLU A 62 -0.04 -5.49 -6.61
CA GLU A 62 0.56 -4.19 -6.92
C GLU A 62 1.27 -4.26 -8.29
N ALA A 63 0.92 -3.35 -9.17
CA ALA A 63 1.44 -3.33 -10.53
C ALA A 63 2.95 -3.00 -10.59
N ASN A 64 3.39 -2.10 -9.71
CA ASN A 64 4.77 -1.64 -9.69
C ASN A 64 5.64 -2.55 -8.81
N ARG A 65 6.90 -2.70 -9.17
CA ARG A 65 7.88 -3.44 -8.37
C ARG A 65 8.43 -2.64 -7.20
N GLU A 66 8.30 -1.32 -7.29
CA GLU A 66 8.79 -0.37 -6.31
C GLU A 66 7.72 0.67 -6.01
N PHE A 67 7.71 1.12 -4.78
CA PHE A 67 6.90 2.23 -4.30
C PHE A 67 7.78 3.46 -4.11
N VAL A 68 7.40 4.58 -4.73
CA VAL A 68 8.06 5.87 -4.54
C VAL A 68 7.19 6.74 -3.64
N SER A 69 7.75 7.17 -2.51
CA SER A 69 7.02 7.95 -1.51
C SER A 69 6.78 9.38 -1.97
N CYS A 70 5.50 9.82 -1.99
CA CYS A 70 5.17 11.23 -2.21
C CYS A 70 5.59 12.14 -1.04
N PRO A 71 5.35 11.79 0.23
CA PRO A 71 5.98 12.47 1.36
C PRO A 71 7.49 12.55 1.17
N VAL A 72 8.06 13.72 1.47
CA VAL A 72 9.47 14.11 1.32
C VAL A 72 9.99 14.19 -0.13
N SER A 73 9.17 13.94 -1.16
CA SER A 73 9.58 14.06 -2.56
C SER A 73 10.00 15.48 -2.95
N ASN A 74 9.50 16.51 -2.27
CA ASN A 74 9.96 17.88 -2.46
C ASN A 74 11.46 18.04 -2.16
N ARG A 75 12.03 17.28 -1.21
CA ARG A 75 13.48 17.26 -0.95
C ARG A 75 14.28 16.66 -2.10
N VAL A 76 13.69 15.73 -2.86
CA VAL A 76 14.31 15.21 -4.08
C VAL A 76 14.30 16.27 -5.16
N ILE A 77 13.19 17.00 -5.34
CA ILE A 77 13.08 18.12 -6.27
C ILE A 77 14.10 19.20 -5.94
N ALA A 78 14.23 19.58 -4.67
CA ALA A 78 15.21 20.55 -4.18
C ALA A 78 16.67 20.07 -4.20
N GLY A 79 16.92 18.80 -4.50
CA GLY A 79 18.28 18.26 -4.59
C GLY A 79 18.93 17.82 -3.28
N THR A 80 18.21 17.89 -2.15
CA THR A 80 18.72 17.48 -0.82
C THR A 80 18.54 16.01 -0.51
N MET A 81 17.82 15.26 -1.37
CA MET A 81 17.69 13.80 -1.34
C MET A 81 17.76 13.22 -2.75
N SER A 82 18.05 11.94 -2.84
CA SER A 82 17.93 11.18 -4.09
C SER A 82 16.55 10.50 -4.20
N LEU A 83 16.14 10.13 -5.41
CA LEU A 83 14.91 9.36 -5.61
C LEU A 83 15.00 7.99 -4.91
N ARG A 84 16.19 7.40 -4.87
CA ARG A 84 16.46 6.12 -4.20
C ARG A 84 16.14 6.17 -2.70
N ASP A 85 16.40 7.30 -2.05
CA ASP A 85 16.14 7.45 -0.61
C ASP A 85 14.66 7.33 -0.24
N ILE A 86 13.78 7.63 -1.19
CA ILE A 86 12.32 7.59 -1.03
C ILE A 86 11.66 6.42 -1.78
N THR A 87 12.47 5.54 -2.39
CA THR A 87 12.00 4.34 -3.08
C THR A 87 12.14 3.11 -2.18
N ARG A 88 11.13 2.24 -2.18
CA ARG A 88 11.12 0.99 -1.43
C ARG A 88 10.55 -0.13 -2.29
N ASN A 89 11.13 -1.31 -2.17
CA ASN A 89 10.55 -2.56 -2.71
C ASN A 89 9.61 -3.20 -1.67
N TYR A 90 9.07 -4.37 -2.01
CA TYR A 90 8.11 -5.11 -1.19
C TYR A 90 8.73 -6.29 -0.41
N ASP A 91 10.06 -6.45 -0.42
CA ASP A 91 10.74 -7.58 0.25
C ASP A 91 10.44 -7.64 1.75
N GLY A 92 10.33 -6.46 2.40
CA GLY A 92 9.92 -6.37 3.79
C GLY A 92 8.53 -6.95 4.07
N LEU A 93 7.59 -6.83 3.14
CA LEU A 93 6.27 -7.44 3.26
C LEU A 93 6.34 -8.96 3.08
N THR A 94 7.13 -9.42 2.13
CA THR A 94 7.38 -10.85 1.90
C THR A 94 8.01 -11.51 3.13
N ALA A 95 8.95 -10.84 3.80
CA ALA A 95 9.53 -11.30 5.05
C ALA A 95 8.48 -11.44 6.19
N HIS A 96 7.39 -10.70 6.14
CA HIS A 96 6.25 -10.86 7.06
C HIS A 96 5.22 -11.90 6.59
N GLY A 97 5.51 -12.65 5.51
CA GLY A 97 4.63 -13.69 4.97
C GLY A 97 3.48 -13.16 4.11
N VAL A 98 3.56 -11.93 3.60
CA VAL A 98 2.66 -11.41 2.57
C VAL A 98 3.08 -11.95 1.22
N ARG A 99 2.17 -12.55 0.46
CA ARG A 99 2.41 -12.88 -0.95
C ARG A 99 2.23 -11.64 -1.80
N VAL A 100 3.28 -11.17 -2.43
CA VAL A 100 3.23 -10.02 -3.35
C VAL A 100 3.09 -10.53 -4.78
N THR A 101 2.04 -10.06 -5.47
CA THR A 101 1.76 -10.35 -6.88
C THR A 101 1.87 -9.05 -7.67
N HIS A 102 2.91 -8.96 -8.51
CA HIS A 102 3.11 -7.79 -9.38
C HIS A 102 2.24 -7.90 -10.62
N ASP A 103 0.99 -7.43 -10.50
CA ASP A 103 0.02 -7.39 -11.56
C ASP A 103 -1.03 -6.30 -11.30
N THR A 104 -1.86 -6.02 -12.29
CA THR A 104 -2.96 -5.05 -12.19
C THR A 104 -4.27 -5.79 -11.92
N ALA A 105 -5.03 -5.34 -10.92
CA ALA A 105 -6.40 -5.78 -10.74
C ALA A 105 -7.28 -5.11 -11.81
N THR A 106 -7.87 -5.91 -12.70
CA THR A 106 -8.66 -5.43 -13.85
C THR A 106 -10.15 -5.48 -13.62
N ASP A 107 -10.61 -6.41 -12.76
CA ASP A 107 -12.01 -6.58 -12.43
C ASP A 107 -12.17 -7.19 -11.04
N ILE A 108 -13.29 -6.87 -10.38
CA ILE A 108 -13.64 -7.39 -9.06
C ILE A 108 -15.10 -7.86 -9.09
N ASP A 109 -15.30 -9.15 -8.88
CA ASP A 109 -16.61 -9.74 -8.67
C ASP A 109 -16.87 -9.88 -7.16
N PRO A 110 -17.68 -9.01 -6.56
CA PRO A 110 -17.95 -9.05 -5.12
C PRO A 110 -18.88 -10.20 -4.71
N VAL A 111 -19.68 -10.74 -5.64
CA VAL A 111 -20.60 -11.85 -5.39
C VAL A 111 -19.81 -13.16 -5.35
N LYS A 112 -18.99 -13.40 -6.36
CA LYS A 112 -18.11 -14.58 -6.41
C LYS A 112 -16.87 -14.44 -5.54
N ARG A 113 -16.60 -13.23 -5.02
CA ARG A 113 -15.40 -12.88 -4.24
C ARG A 113 -14.11 -13.23 -4.97
N VAL A 114 -13.97 -12.67 -6.17
CA VAL A 114 -12.82 -12.90 -7.05
C VAL A 114 -12.30 -11.57 -7.57
N VAL A 115 -10.97 -11.42 -7.55
CA VAL A 115 -10.24 -10.34 -8.23
C VAL A 115 -9.59 -10.93 -9.47
N LYS A 116 -9.86 -10.38 -10.66
CA LYS A 116 -9.19 -10.75 -11.91
C LYS A 116 -7.96 -9.90 -12.12
N LEU A 117 -6.88 -10.52 -12.56
CA LEU A 117 -5.60 -9.88 -12.82
C LEU A 117 -5.36 -9.72 -14.32
N GLY A 118 -4.54 -8.73 -14.68
CA GLY A 118 -4.25 -8.37 -16.06
C GLY A 118 -3.59 -9.50 -16.87
N ARG A 119 -2.84 -10.39 -16.21
CA ARG A 119 -2.22 -11.57 -16.84
C ARG A 119 -3.13 -12.81 -16.92
N GLY A 120 -4.40 -12.66 -16.56
CA GLY A 120 -5.41 -13.72 -16.66
C GLY A 120 -5.58 -14.57 -15.40
N GLU A 121 -4.75 -14.41 -14.37
CA GLU A 121 -4.95 -15.07 -13.08
C GLU A 121 -6.17 -14.48 -12.35
N SER A 122 -6.82 -15.29 -11.51
CA SER A 122 -7.93 -14.87 -10.67
C SER A 122 -7.66 -15.26 -9.22
N LEU A 123 -7.84 -14.31 -8.30
CA LEU A 123 -7.62 -14.50 -6.88
C LEU A 123 -8.95 -14.52 -6.14
N GLY A 124 -9.30 -15.67 -5.56
CA GLY A 124 -10.44 -15.78 -4.66
C GLY A 124 -10.11 -15.21 -3.28
N TYR A 125 -11.07 -14.54 -2.64
CA TYR A 125 -10.87 -13.94 -1.32
C TYR A 125 -12.06 -14.16 -0.38
N ASP A 126 -11.80 -14.11 0.91
CA ASP A 126 -12.80 -14.05 1.96
C ASP A 126 -13.02 -12.59 2.42
N ARG A 127 -11.99 -11.78 2.33
CA ARG A 127 -12.01 -10.32 2.55
C ARG A 127 -11.16 -9.62 1.49
N LEU A 128 -11.61 -8.43 1.08
CA LEU A 128 -10.93 -7.58 0.11
C LEU A 128 -10.66 -6.20 0.71
N ILE A 129 -9.43 -5.71 0.55
CA ILE A 129 -9.05 -4.34 0.89
C ILE A 129 -8.67 -3.63 -0.41
N LEU A 130 -9.36 -2.52 -0.68
CA LEU A 130 -9.09 -1.68 -1.85
C LEU A 130 -8.31 -0.43 -1.43
N ALA A 131 -7.08 -0.32 -1.90
CA ALA A 131 -6.18 0.79 -1.63
C ALA A 131 -5.49 1.29 -2.92
N PRO A 132 -6.25 1.59 -3.99
CA PRO A 132 -5.70 1.88 -5.33
C PRO A 132 -4.91 3.19 -5.39
N GLY A 133 -4.97 4.02 -4.34
CA GLY A 133 -4.33 5.32 -4.32
C GLY A 133 -5.13 6.40 -5.06
N ILE A 134 -4.42 7.30 -5.73
CA ILE A 134 -5.01 8.43 -6.47
C ILE A 134 -4.51 8.47 -7.90
N ASP A 135 -5.30 9.09 -8.76
CA ASP A 135 -4.87 9.56 -10.07
C ASP A 135 -5.41 10.98 -10.33
N PHE A 136 -5.05 11.58 -11.46
CA PHE A 136 -5.32 12.97 -11.78
C PHE A 136 -6.45 13.09 -12.82
N LEU A 137 -7.35 14.02 -12.56
CA LEU A 137 -8.46 14.34 -13.45
C LEU A 137 -8.03 15.41 -14.48
N TYR A 138 -7.18 15.03 -15.41
CA TYR A 138 -6.62 15.94 -16.42
C TYR A 138 -7.68 16.51 -17.37
N ASP A 139 -8.76 15.78 -17.59
CA ASP A 139 -9.92 16.23 -18.36
C ASP A 139 -10.59 17.48 -17.79
N ARG A 140 -10.32 17.78 -16.52
CA ARG A 140 -10.83 18.97 -15.82
C ARG A 140 -9.90 20.18 -15.84
N LEU A 141 -8.76 20.05 -16.52
CA LEU A 141 -7.76 21.11 -16.65
C LEU A 141 -7.54 21.42 -18.13
N PRO A 142 -8.23 22.46 -18.68
CA PRO A 142 -8.06 22.85 -20.07
C PRO A 142 -6.59 23.03 -20.44
N GLY A 143 -6.16 22.42 -21.52
CA GLY A 143 -4.78 22.42 -22.00
C GLY A 143 -3.90 21.29 -21.48
N LEU A 144 -4.38 20.41 -20.57
CA LEU A 144 -3.64 19.23 -20.06
C LEU A 144 -4.23 17.88 -20.50
N GLU A 145 -5.09 17.88 -21.51
CA GLU A 145 -5.77 16.69 -22.00
C GLU A 145 -4.78 15.72 -22.69
N SER A 146 -3.78 16.25 -23.38
CA SER A 146 -2.81 15.43 -24.10
C SER A 146 -1.59 15.06 -23.23
N ALA A 147 -0.97 13.91 -23.49
CA ALA A 147 0.27 13.51 -22.84
C ALA A 147 1.42 14.49 -23.14
N ALA A 148 1.46 15.06 -24.35
CA ALA A 148 2.45 16.05 -24.75
C ALA A 148 2.33 17.34 -23.92
N ALA A 149 1.12 17.86 -23.73
CA ALA A 149 0.89 19.02 -22.87
C ALA A 149 1.28 18.76 -21.42
N ARG A 150 0.92 17.60 -20.86
CA ARG A 150 1.33 17.20 -19.50
C ARG A 150 2.84 17.10 -19.35
N ALA A 151 3.56 16.66 -20.39
CA ALA A 151 5.01 16.62 -20.39
C ALA A 151 5.64 18.01 -20.35
N GLN A 152 4.98 19.05 -20.90
CA GLN A 152 5.46 20.43 -20.84
C GLN A 152 5.26 21.09 -19.47
N VAL A 153 4.24 20.68 -18.72
CA VAL A 153 3.87 21.25 -17.42
C VAL A 153 3.91 20.14 -16.33
N PRO A 154 5.12 19.67 -15.94
CA PRO A 154 5.25 18.61 -14.94
C PRO A 154 4.88 19.14 -13.56
N HIS A 155 3.97 18.46 -12.89
CA HIS A 155 3.57 18.82 -11.53
C HIS A 155 4.29 18.01 -10.43
N ALA A 156 4.83 16.83 -10.76
CA ALA A 156 5.50 15.91 -9.81
C ALA A 156 4.75 15.73 -8.46
N TRP A 157 3.42 15.74 -8.51
CA TRP A 157 2.57 15.57 -7.31
C TRP A 157 2.45 14.11 -6.91
N LYS A 158 2.60 13.21 -7.87
CA LYS A 158 2.82 11.78 -7.69
C LYS A 158 4.31 11.55 -7.91
N ALA A 159 5.01 11.08 -6.89
CA ALA A 159 6.46 10.88 -6.96
C ALA A 159 6.83 9.75 -7.94
N GLY A 160 7.93 9.93 -8.65
CA GLY A 160 8.42 9.02 -9.69
C GLY A 160 9.27 9.77 -10.72
N ASP A 161 9.19 9.37 -11.99
CA ASP A 161 10.00 9.94 -13.09
C ASP A 161 9.79 11.44 -13.23
N GLN A 162 8.56 11.92 -13.08
CA GLN A 162 8.24 13.34 -13.17
C GLN A 162 8.92 14.18 -12.07
N THR A 163 9.24 13.56 -10.92
CA THR A 163 10.01 14.22 -9.84
C THR A 163 11.41 14.58 -10.33
N MET A 164 12.07 13.68 -11.05
CA MET A 164 13.40 13.89 -11.59
C MET A 164 13.38 14.85 -12.78
N ASP A 165 12.35 14.79 -13.62
CA ASP A 165 12.20 15.73 -14.74
C ASP A 165 12.00 17.15 -14.23
N LEU A 166 11.12 17.36 -13.26
CA LEU A 166 10.92 18.67 -12.63
C LEU A 166 12.20 19.19 -11.98
N ARG A 167 12.91 18.36 -11.20
CA ARG A 167 14.22 18.71 -10.63
C ARG A 167 15.19 19.18 -11.71
N LYS A 168 15.35 18.40 -12.79
CA LYS A 168 16.24 18.74 -13.90
C LYS A 168 15.91 20.13 -14.49
N ARG A 169 14.64 20.43 -14.69
CA ARG A 169 14.20 21.72 -15.23
C ARG A 169 14.46 22.87 -14.28
N ILE A 170 14.23 22.69 -12.98
CA ILE A 170 14.51 23.72 -11.98
C ILE A 170 16.01 24.03 -11.94
N PHE A 171 16.87 23.01 -11.92
CA PHE A 171 18.34 23.21 -11.90
C PHE A 171 18.90 23.75 -13.22
N ALA A 172 18.14 23.69 -14.31
CA ALA A 172 18.48 24.30 -15.57
C ALA A 172 18.03 25.78 -15.71
N LEU A 173 17.30 26.31 -14.74
CA LEU A 173 16.90 27.71 -14.73
C LEU A 173 18.15 28.59 -14.59
N ARG A 174 18.23 29.62 -15.44
CA ARG A 174 19.27 30.67 -15.31
C ARG A 174 18.98 31.50 -14.06
N PRO A 175 20.00 32.15 -13.48
CA PRO A 175 19.80 33.13 -12.40
C PRO A 175 18.75 34.19 -12.80
N GLY A 176 17.81 34.45 -11.90
CA GLY A 176 16.66 35.33 -12.16
C GLY A 176 15.55 34.70 -12.99
N GLY A 177 15.64 33.40 -13.32
CA GLY A 177 14.55 32.65 -13.97
C GLY A 177 13.31 32.57 -13.09
N VAL A 178 12.12 32.43 -13.71
CA VAL A 178 10.86 32.35 -12.99
C VAL A 178 10.40 30.90 -12.89
N PHE A 179 10.16 30.45 -11.67
CA PHE A 179 9.45 29.21 -11.37
C PHE A 179 8.01 29.57 -10.99
N ALA A 180 7.04 29.20 -11.85
CA ALA A 180 5.63 29.42 -11.60
C ALA A 180 4.94 28.11 -11.20
N MET A 181 4.18 28.12 -10.10
CA MET A 181 3.40 27.00 -9.64
C MET A 181 1.93 27.40 -9.57
N HIS A 182 1.08 26.69 -10.31
CA HIS A 182 -0.36 26.90 -10.30
C HIS A 182 -1.07 25.81 -9.50
N VAL A 183 -1.98 26.20 -8.60
CA VAL A 183 -2.86 25.30 -7.84
C VAL A 183 -4.29 25.57 -8.33
N PRO A 184 -4.89 24.68 -9.13
CA PRO A 184 -6.07 25.00 -9.93
C PRO A 184 -7.36 25.20 -9.12
N LYS A 185 -7.48 24.56 -7.95
CA LYS A 185 -8.71 24.64 -7.16
C LYS A 185 -8.48 24.32 -5.70
N ALA A 186 -9.12 25.08 -4.82
CA ALA A 186 -9.27 24.75 -3.39
C ALA A 186 -10.66 24.10 -3.14
N PRO A 187 -10.82 23.21 -2.15
CA PRO A 187 -9.75 22.63 -1.34
C PRO A 187 -8.95 21.58 -2.15
N TYR A 188 -7.65 21.51 -1.90
CA TYR A 188 -6.76 20.51 -2.49
C TYR A 188 -6.06 19.69 -1.41
N ARG A 189 -5.60 18.50 -1.79
CA ARG A 189 -4.88 17.62 -0.85
C ARG A 189 -3.53 18.20 -0.46
N CYS A 190 -3.12 17.98 0.79
CA CYS A 190 -1.87 18.47 1.35
C CYS A 190 -1.77 20.02 1.23
N PRO A 191 -2.58 20.78 1.96
CA PRO A 191 -2.58 22.26 1.87
C PRO A 191 -1.19 22.90 2.01
N PRO A 192 -0.26 22.42 2.87
CA PRO A 192 1.08 22.97 2.97
C PRO A 192 2.00 22.59 1.80
N GLY A 193 1.70 21.56 1.02
CA GLY A 193 2.58 21.01 -0.01
C GLY A 193 3.06 22.02 -1.07
N PRO A 194 2.20 22.88 -1.64
CA PRO A 194 2.64 23.91 -2.57
C PRO A 194 3.59 24.92 -1.93
N TYR A 195 3.33 25.33 -0.69
CA TYR A 195 4.17 26.29 0.04
C TYR A 195 5.54 25.67 0.36
N GLU A 196 5.55 24.43 0.85
CA GLU A 196 6.78 23.67 1.07
C GLU A 196 7.63 23.59 -0.21
N ARG A 197 7.00 23.23 -1.34
CA ARG A 197 7.70 23.14 -2.62
C ARG A 197 8.26 24.49 -3.07
N ALA A 198 7.47 25.56 -2.98
CA ALA A 198 7.92 26.89 -3.34
C ALA A 198 9.15 27.31 -2.50
N THR A 199 9.09 27.11 -1.18
CA THR A 199 10.18 27.43 -0.26
C THR A 199 11.44 26.60 -0.53
N MET A 200 11.27 25.33 -0.92
CA MET A 200 12.42 24.45 -1.19
C MET A 200 13.07 24.70 -2.56
N VAL A 201 12.34 25.30 -3.50
CA VAL A 201 12.84 25.63 -4.84
C VAL A 201 13.50 26.99 -4.89
N ALA A 202 13.07 27.92 -4.03
CA ALA A 202 13.65 29.25 -3.90
C ALA A 202 15.05 29.23 -3.29
#